data_25011623ad1d6f3dc18508fdf52b6a66
#
_entry.id   25011623ad1d6f3dc18508fdf52b6a66
#
_cell.length_a   1.000
_cell.length_b   1.000
_cell.length_c   1.000
_cell.angle_alpha   90.00
_cell.angle_beta   90.00
_cell.angle_gamma   90.00
#
_symmetry.space_group_name_H-M   'P 1'
#
loop_
_entity.id
_entity.type
_entity.pdbx_description
1 polymer ?
#
loop_
_entity_poly.entity_id
_entity_poly.type
_entity_poly.pdbx_seq_one_letter_code
_entity_poly.pdbx_strand_id
1 'polypeptide(L)'
;MPPQVTKYQPVTGAMIITASHNPSQYNGMKMTYNKSSLNEEQIKEVKTLTEEVYTMNMPASPSGIYTEYDIIPDYISEMTRSFGRIGEGLKIVVDSANATGGVVAPKLYRAMGCEVI
;
A
#
# COMPACT_ATOMS: atom_id res chain seq x y z
N MET A 1 -5.67 -0.14 -24.86
CA MET A 1 -5.16 -0.21 -23.47
C MET A 1 -5.44 1.12 -22.80
N PRO A 2 -6.04 1.18 -21.62
CA PRO A 2 -6.22 2.44 -20.93
C PRO A 2 -4.84 3.03 -20.57
N PRO A 3 -4.67 4.36 -20.65
CA PRO A 3 -3.37 5.02 -20.45
C PRO A 3 -2.74 4.81 -19.06
N GLN A 4 -3.48 4.23 -18.13
CA GLN A 4 -3.00 4.02 -16.74
C GLN A 4 -1.96 2.90 -16.61
N VAL A 5 -2.00 1.88 -17.48
CA VAL A 5 -1.04 0.76 -17.39
C VAL A 5 0.39 1.20 -17.68
N THR A 6 0.56 2.30 -18.39
CA THR A 6 1.87 2.88 -18.68
C THR A 6 2.42 3.77 -17.58
N LYS A 7 1.62 4.11 -16.56
CA LYS A 7 2.05 4.94 -15.43
C LYS A 7 2.83 4.16 -14.37
N TYR A 8 2.60 2.85 -14.28
CA TYR A 8 3.30 2.03 -13.30
C TYR A 8 4.68 1.66 -13.83
N GLN A 9 5.67 2.41 -13.41
CA GLN A 9 7.06 2.00 -13.62
C GLN A 9 7.28 0.63 -12.97
N PRO A 10 8.03 -0.27 -13.61
CA PRO A 10 8.39 -1.52 -12.98
C PRO A 10 9.23 -1.22 -11.74
N VAL A 11 8.63 -1.42 -10.56
CA VAL A 11 9.34 -1.27 -9.28
C VAL A 11 10.13 -2.52 -8.99
N THR A 12 11.40 -2.35 -8.60
CA THR A 12 12.27 -3.45 -8.19
C THR A 12 11.94 -3.93 -6.79
N GLY A 13 11.57 -3.01 -5.90
CA GLY A 13 11.20 -3.32 -4.54
C GLY A 13 10.08 -2.45 -4.02
N ALA A 14 9.41 -2.90 -2.97
CA ALA A 14 8.42 -2.11 -2.25
C ALA A 14 8.53 -2.33 -0.75
N MET A 15 8.14 -1.33 0.02
CA MET A 15 8.08 -1.40 1.47
C MET A 15 6.75 -0.84 1.96
N ILE A 16 6.08 -1.59 2.83
CA ILE A 16 4.90 -1.15 3.56
C ILE A 16 5.30 -0.89 5.01
N ILE A 17 5.08 0.31 5.48
CA ILE A 17 5.28 0.67 6.89
C ILE A 17 3.98 0.44 7.63
N THR A 18 3.98 -0.54 8.55
CA THR A 18 2.78 -0.88 9.33
C THR A 18 3.12 -1.69 10.56
N ALA A 19 2.54 -1.33 11.67
CA ALA A 19 2.57 -2.16 12.89
C ALA A 19 1.43 -3.19 12.94
N SER A 20 0.63 -3.30 11.87
CA SER A 20 -0.56 -4.15 11.83
C SER A 20 -1.52 -3.83 13.00
N HIS A 21 -1.74 -4.78 13.91
CA HIS A 21 -2.60 -4.68 15.09
C HIS A 21 -1.83 -4.44 16.41
N ASN A 22 -0.53 -4.16 16.32
CA ASN A 22 0.27 -3.83 17.50
C ASN A 22 -0.08 -2.46 18.05
N PRO A 23 0.18 -2.20 19.34
CA PRO A 23 0.03 -0.88 19.93
C PRO A 23 0.81 0.21 19.18
N SER A 24 0.34 1.45 19.26
CA SER A 24 0.81 2.58 18.43
C SER A 24 2.30 2.93 18.57
N GLN A 25 2.96 2.50 19.65
CA GLN A 25 4.39 2.68 19.86
C GLN A 25 5.26 1.72 19.03
N TYR A 26 4.65 0.71 18.41
CA TYR A 26 5.35 -0.22 17.54
C TYR A 26 5.25 0.20 16.09
N ASN A 27 6.23 -0.19 15.31
CA ASN A 27 6.20 -0.08 13.87
C ASN A 27 6.76 -1.35 13.24
N GLY A 28 6.53 -1.53 11.95
CA GLY A 28 7.01 -2.68 11.22
C GLY A 28 7.17 -2.39 9.75
N MET A 29 7.89 -3.24 9.07
CA MET A 29 8.17 -3.10 7.64
C MET A 29 7.91 -4.44 6.97
N LYS A 30 7.04 -4.43 5.95
CA LYS A 30 6.86 -5.56 5.03
C LYS A 30 7.56 -5.20 3.73
N MET A 31 8.51 -6.03 3.33
CA MET A 31 9.37 -5.75 2.17
C MET A 31 9.15 -6.78 1.07
N THR A 32 9.17 -6.29 -0.16
CA THR A 32 9.17 -7.15 -1.35
C THR A 32 10.33 -6.76 -2.26
N TYR A 33 10.84 -7.74 -2.97
CA TYR A 33 11.87 -7.56 -4.00
C TYR A 33 11.54 -8.43 -5.21
N ASN A 34 11.65 -7.87 -6.40
CA ASN A 34 11.31 -8.55 -7.65
C ASN A 34 9.92 -9.23 -7.61
N LYS A 35 8.90 -8.49 -7.10
CA LYS A 35 7.49 -8.93 -6.99
C LYS A 35 7.24 -10.09 -6.02
N SER A 36 8.21 -10.45 -5.20
CA SER A 36 8.09 -11.51 -4.18
C SER A 36 8.38 -10.94 -2.80
N SER A 37 7.71 -11.46 -1.78
CA SER A 37 8.06 -11.15 -0.40
C SER A 37 9.45 -11.68 -0.09
N LEU A 38 10.20 -10.96 0.75
CA LEU A 38 11.49 -11.45 1.22
C LEU A 38 11.29 -12.73 2.04
N ASN A 39 12.16 -13.70 1.82
CA ASN A 39 12.24 -14.89 2.64
C ASN A 39 13.02 -14.62 3.95
N GLU A 40 13.06 -15.60 4.84
CA GLU A 40 13.68 -15.45 6.15
C GLU A 40 15.18 -15.13 6.06
N GLU A 41 15.90 -15.71 5.12
CA GLU A 41 17.33 -15.48 4.91
C GLU A 41 17.60 -14.04 4.46
N GLN A 42 16.82 -13.56 3.50
CA GLN A 42 16.88 -12.18 3.01
C GLN A 42 16.55 -11.16 4.10
N ILE A 43 15.58 -11.46 4.97
CA ILE A 43 15.26 -10.60 6.11
C ILE A 43 16.43 -10.55 7.11
N LYS A 44 17.08 -11.67 7.37
CA LYS A 44 18.29 -11.73 8.21
C LYS A 44 19.43 -10.92 7.62
N GLU A 45 19.63 -11.01 6.31
CA GLU A 45 20.64 -10.22 5.59
C GLU A 45 20.35 -8.71 5.72
N VAL A 46 19.12 -8.26 5.49
CA VAL A 46 18.72 -6.87 5.68
C VAL A 46 18.97 -6.41 7.12
N LYS A 47 18.67 -7.26 8.11
CA LYS A 47 18.97 -6.95 9.52
C LYS A 47 20.47 -6.72 9.73
N THR A 48 21.32 -7.63 9.28
CA THR A 48 22.78 -7.53 9.41
C THR A 48 23.32 -6.26 8.78
N LEU A 49 22.91 -5.98 7.54
CA LEU A 49 23.30 -4.75 6.84
C LEU A 49 22.84 -3.48 7.58
N THR A 50 21.64 -3.52 8.16
CA THR A 50 21.11 -2.39 8.94
C THR A 50 21.97 -2.14 10.20
N GLU A 51 22.35 -3.20 10.91
CA GLU A 51 23.22 -3.11 12.09
C GLU A 51 24.61 -2.58 11.74
N GLU A 52 25.18 -3.03 10.62
CA GLU A 52 26.47 -2.55 10.12
C GLU A 52 26.42 -1.05 9.78
N VAL A 53 25.45 -0.63 8.98
CA VAL A 53 25.27 0.79 8.59
C VAL A 53 25.03 1.68 9.81
N TYR A 54 24.25 1.19 10.76
CA TYR A 54 24.00 1.92 12.00
C TYR A 54 25.26 2.14 12.83
N THR A 55 26.11 1.10 12.95
CA THR A 55 27.39 1.20 13.67
C THR A 55 28.42 2.09 12.96
N MET A 56 28.37 2.14 11.63
CA MET A 56 29.25 3.01 10.83
C MET A 56 28.88 4.50 10.95
N ASN A 57 27.74 4.82 11.55
CA ASN A 57 27.22 6.18 11.68
C ASN A 57 27.28 6.97 10.36
N MET A 58 26.97 6.30 9.25
CA MET A 58 27.03 6.90 7.92
C MET A 58 25.98 8.00 7.80
N PRO A 59 26.37 9.20 7.35
CA PRO A 59 25.40 10.25 7.10
C PRO A 59 24.44 9.80 5.99
N ALA A 60 23.14 10.03 6.18
CA ALA A 60 22.18 9.85 5.12
C ALA A 60 22.54 10.80 3.96
N SER A 61 22.87 10.22 2.83
CA SER A 61 23.11 10.99 1.59
C SER A 61 21.99 10.67 0.60
N PRO A 62 20.86 11.39 0.66
CA PRO A 62 19.77 11.15 -0.24
C PRO A 62 20.17 11.56 -1.66
N SER A 63 20.36 10.57 -2.53
CA SER A 63 20.66 10.78 -3.95
C SER A 63 19.50 10.41 -4.88
N GLY A 64 18.40 9.92 -4.31
CA GLY A 64 17.22 9.49 -5.05
C GLY A 64 16.24 10.62 -5.32
N ILE A 65 15.34 10.39 -6.27
CA ILE A 65 14.19 11.24 -6.53
C ILE A 65 13.02 10.73 -5.71
N TYR A 66 12.41 11.59 -4.90
CA TYR A 66 11.17 11.31 -4.19
C TYR A 66 9.98 11.83 -4.96
N THR A 67 8.95 11.02 -5.12
CA THR A 67 7.68 11.40 -5.77
C THR A 67 6.52 10.81 -4.98
N GLU A 68 5.52 11.62 -4.70
CA GLU A 68 4.25 11.16 -4.11
C GLU A 68 3.26 10.78 -5.21
N TYR A 69 2.48 9.74 -4.95
CA TYR A 69 1.44 9.28 -5.84
C TYR A 69 0.22 8.78 -5.05
N ASP A 70 -0.95 9.38 -5.31
CA ASP A 70 -2.21 8.89 -4.76
C ASP A 70 -2.74 7.74 -5.63
N ILE A 71 -2.60 6.52 -5.13
CA ILE A 71 -3.04 5.29 -5.81
C ILE A 71 -4.55 5.04 -5.68
N ILE A 72 -5.24 5.69 -4.74
CA ILE A 72 -6.65 5.39 -4.41
C ILE A 72 -7.59 5.57 -5.62
N PRO A 73 -7.50 6.67 -6.39
CA PRO A 73 -8.35 6.83 -7.58
C PRO A 73 -8.15 5.73 -8.62
N ASP A 74 -6.91 5.34 -8.86
CA ASP A 74 -6.59 4.28 -9.82
C ASP A 74 -7.08 2.92 -9.33
N TYR A 75 -6.93 2.64 -8.04
CA TYR A 75 -7.48 1.43 -7.42
C TYR A 75 -8.99 1.33 -7.57
N ILE A 76 -9.72 2.41 -7.26
CA ILE A 76 -11.18 2.46 -7.41
C ILE A 76 -11.59 2.27 -8.87
N SER A 77 -10.90 2.93 -9.79
CA SER A 77 -11.15 2.79 -11.23
C SER A 77 -10.94 1.34 -11.71
N GLU A 78 -9.86 0.72 -11.29
CA GLU A 78 -9.55 -0.67 -11.64
C GLU A 78 -10.57 -1.66 -11.06
N MET A 79 -10.98 -1.49 -9.80
CA MET A 79 -12.00 -2.32 -9.18
C MET A 79 -13.35 -2.17 -9.87
N THR A 80 -13.76 -0.93 -10.16
CA THR A 80 -15.03 -0.66 -10.87
C THR A 80 -14.99 -1.21 -12.30
N ARG A 81 -13.85 -1.11 -12.98
CA ARG A 81 -13.65 -1.70 -14.31
C ARG A 81 -13.75 -3.23 -14.29
N SER A 82 -13.18 -3.87 -13.27
CA SER A 82 -13.09 -5.33 -13.17
C SER A 82 -14.39 -5.98 -12.73
N PHE A 83 -15.12 -5.34 -11.84
CA PHE A 83 -16.33 -5.90 -11.22
C PHE A 83 -17.62 -5.22 -11.66
N GLY A 84 -17.57 -4.04 -12.27
CA GLY A 84 -18.72 -3.27 -12.66
C GLY A 84 -19.51 -2.69 -11.47
N ARG A 85 -20.75 -2.33 -11.71
CA ARG A 85 -21.66 -1.72 -10.73
C ARG A 85 -22.48 -2.78 -9.99
N ILE A 86 -21.82 -3.77 -9.43
CA ILE A 86 -22.47 -4.91 -8.75
C ILE A 86 -23.22 -4.53 -7.46
N GLY A 87 -23.06 -3.31 -6.98
CA GLY A 87 -23.69 -2.80 -5.77
C GLY A 87 -24.99 -2.01 -6.01
N GLU A 88 -25.51 -1.98 -7.23
CA GLU A 88 -26.75 -1.25 -7.52
C GLU A 88 -27.93 -1.80 -6.72
N GLY A 89 -28.66 -0.89 -6.07
CA GLY A 89 -29.78 -1.25 -5.20
C GLY A 89 -29.39 -1.71 -3.78
N LEU A 90 -28.08 -1.84 -3.48
CA LEU A 90 -27.62 -2.16 -2.14
C LEU A 90 -27.44 -0.89 -1.30
N LYS A 91 -27.96 -0.95 -0.09
CA LYS A 91 -27.71 0.04 0.96
C LYS A 91 -26.83 -0.59 2.02
N ILE A 92 -25.67 0.00 2.25
CA ILE A 92 -24.66 -0.54 3.16
C ILE A 92 -24.23 0.48 4.20
N VAL A 93 -23.91 -0.01 5.38
CA VAL A 93 -23.22 0.75 6.43
C VAL A 93 -21.78 0.31 6.47
N VAL A 94 -20.84 1.27 6.48
CA VAL A 94 -19.40 0.98 6.57
C VAL A 94 -18.87 1.53 7.89
N ASP A 95 -18.55 0.63 8.79
CA ASP A 95 -17.82 0.94 10.02
C ASP A 95 -16.41 0.39 9.91
N SER A 96 -15.45 1.27 9.74
CA SER A 96 -14.01 0.94 9.72
C SER A 96 -13.31 1.34 11.01
N ALA A 97 -14.07 1.72 12.05
CA ALA A 97 -13.56 2.42 13.22
C ALA A 97 -12.63 3.58 12.78
N ASN A 98 -11.47 3.74 13.38
CA ASN A 98 -10.46 4.72 12.94
C ASN A 98 -9.39 4.13 12.00
N ALA A 99 -9.70 3.02 11.34
CA ALA A 99 -8.74 2.31 10.50
C ALA A 99 -8.76 2.79 9.04
N THR A 100 -7.71 2.41 8.31
CA THR A 100 -7.45 2.82 6.92
C THR A 100 -8.55 2.43 5.93
N GLY A 101 -9.36 1.41 6.26
CA GLY A 101 -10.51 1.00 5.46
C GLY A 101 -11.51 2.13 5.19
N GLY A 102 -11.70 3.05 6.16
CA GLY A 102 -12.58 4.22 6.02
C GLY A 102 -12.17 5.21 4.94
N VAL A 103 -10.92 5.23 4.55
CA VAL A 103 -10.43 6.10 3.47
C VAL A 103 -10.82 5.58 2.07
N VAL A 104 -10.89 4.27 1.90
CA VAL A 104 -11.06 3.61 0.60
C VAL A 104 -12.47 3.04 0.42
N ALA A 105 -12.95 2.25 1.40
CA ALA A 105 -14.17 1.45 1.24
C ALA A 105 -15.42 2.28 0.89
N PRO A 106 -15.72 3.41 1.54
CA PRO A 106 -16.90 4.21 1.19
C PRO A 106 -16.87 4.73 -0.24
N LYS A 107 -15.68 5.14 -0.70
CA LYS A 107 -15.49 5.64 -2.08
C LYS A 107 -15.66 4.52 -3.09
N LEU A 108 -15.07 3.37 -2.83
CA LEU A 108 -15.15 2.20 -3.70
C LEU A 108 -16.59 1.71 -3.82
N TYR A 109 -17.28 1.49 -2.71
CA TYR A 109 -18.64 0.98 -2.75
C TYR A 109 -19.62 1.94 -3.41
N ARG A 110 -19.48 3.27 -3.23
CA ARG A 110 -20.25 4.24 -3.99
C ARG A 110 -19.97 4.17 -5.49
N ALA A 111 -18.70 4.03 -5.89
CA ALA A 111 -18.34 3.87 -7.30
C ALA A 111 -18.90 2.58 -7.91
N MET A 112 -19.06 1.53 -7.11
CA MET A 112 -19.69 0.26 -7.50
C MET A 112 -21.24 0.29 -7.46
N GLY A 113 -21.85 1.42 -7.09
CA GLY A 113 -23.28 1.63 -7.16
C GLY A 113 -24.05 1.49 -5.85
N CYS A 114 -23.38 1.26 -4.72
CA CYS A 114 -24.04 1.18 -3.41
C CYS A 114 -24.48 2.57 -2.90
N GLU A 115 -25.61 2.61 -2.18
CA GLU A 115 -25.89 3.67 -1.22
C GLU A 115 -25.08 3.40 0.05
N VAL A 116 -24.15 4.29 0.39
CA VAL A 116 -23.24 4.09 1.53
C VAL A 116 -23.51 5.11 2.62
N ILE A 117 -23.79 4.60 3.82
CA ILE A 117 -23.98 5.33 5.07
C ILE A 117 -22.70 5.29 5.89
#